data_7e16efc49205078e1da4fe2a549e3263
#
_entry.id   7e16efc49205078e1da4fe2a549e3263
#
_cell.length_a   1.000
_cell.length_b   1.000
_cell.length_c   1.000
_cell.angle_alpha   90.00
_cell.angle_beta   90.00
_cell.angle_gamma   90.00
#
_symmetry.space_group_name_H-M   'P 1'
#
loop_
_entity.id
_entity.type
_entity.pdbx_description
1 polymer ?
#
loop_
_entity_poly.entity_id
_entity_poly.type
_entity_poly.pdbx_seq_one_letter_code
_entity_poly.pdbx_strand_id
1 'polypeptide(L)'
;RDRSPSRGLGDVYKRQGIDIGTSACKIAVFAKDGTVKATGTGDYQVYYPHPGWAEQNPEEWWEAVCDAIPRVLVKGNISPEEIKGIGIDGQSWSAIAVDKDGNVLTNTPIWMDTRATDICEEFNEKIGKDKIFELCGNSLQPSYTTAKIIWYQRNLPEVYAKTYKILQSNSYIAYKLTGVMTQDLSQGYGLHCFDMRTGTWNEEMCQEFGFSSELLPEIHACHEVIGEVNEKAARESGLAEGTPVVAGGLDAACGTLGAGVIHSGETQEQGGQAGGMSICTCLLYTSP
;
A
#
# COMPACT_ATOMS: atom_id res chain seq x y z
N ARG A 1 15.69 -28.13 -45.47
CA ARG A 1 15.92 -28.10 -43.99
C ARG A 1 15.33 -26.79 -43.47
N ASP A 2 14.09 -26.88 -43.04
CA ASP A 2 13.39 -25.80 -42.36
C ASP A 2 14.08 -25.48 -41.04
N ARG A 3 14.63 -24.29 -40.92
CA ARG A 3 14.99 -23.69 -39.64
C ARG A 3 13.80 -22.89 -39.18
N SER A 4 12.94 -23.49 -38.37
CA SER A 4 11.99 -22.73 -37.54
C SER A 4 12.82 -21.78 -36.66
N PRO A 5 12.51 -20.46 -36.65
CA PRO A 5 13.14 -19.57 -35.70
C PRO A 5 12.74 -20.01 -34.30
N SER A 6 13.71 -20.32 -33.45
CA SER A 6 13.50 -20.54 -32.04
C SER A 6 12.80 -19.29 -31.50
N ARG A 7 11.52 -19.38 -31.12
CA ARG A 7 10.86 -18.36 -30.32
C ARG A 7 11.70 -18.19 -29.07
N GLY A 8 12.34 -17.03 -28.96
CA GLY A 8 13.24 -16.75 -27.85
C GLY A 8 12.50 -16.93 -26.53
N LEU A 9 13.06 -17.75 -25.67
CA LEU A 9 12.63 -17.95 -24.27
C LEU A 9 12.61 -16.64 -23.42
N GLY A 10 13.01 -15.50 -24.00
CA GLY A 10 13.04 -14.19 -23.37
C GLY A 10 11.69 -13.51 -23.14
N ASP A 11 10.65 -13.92 -23.87
CA ASP A 11 9.33 -13.26 -23.82
C ASP A 11 8.29 -13.96 -22.92
N VAL A 12 8.64 -15.09 -22.33
CA VAL A 12 7.69 -15.96 -21.59
C VAL A 12 7.38 -15.45 -20.19
N TYR A 13 8.28 -14.68 -19.57
CA TYR A 13 8.12 -14.25 -18.18
C TYR A 13 7.73 -12.78 -18.08
N LYS A 14 6.49 -12.54 -17.62
CA LYS A 14 5.94 -11.21 -17.40
C LYS A 14 5.77 -10.93 -15.91
N ARG A 15 5.75 -9.66 -15.55
CA ARG A 15 5.42 -9.18 -14.19
C ARG A 15 4.26 -8.22 -14.27
N GLN A 16 3.40 -8.27 -13.27
CA GLN A 16 2.27 -7.36 -13.17
C GLN A 16 2.49 -6.38 -12.02
N GLY A 17 2.25 -5.09 -12.30
CA GLY A 17 2.13 -4.04 -11.31
C GLY A 17 0.66 -3.69 -11.09
N ILE A 18 0.29 -3.44 -9.85
CA ILE A 18 -1.03 -2.97 -9.40
C ILE A 18 -0.80 -1.73 -8.56
N ASP A 19 -1.27 -0.56 -9.03
CA ASP A 19 -1.24 0.70 -8.30
C ASP A 19 -2.65 1.04 -7.80
N ILE A 20 -2.81 1.15 -6.48
CA ILE A 20 -4.06 1.58 -5.84
C ILE A 20 -3.97 3.07 -5.56
N GLY A 21 -4.24 3.87 -6.57
CA GLY A 21 -4.25 5.33 -6.47
C GLY A 21 -5.50 5.89 -5.78
N THR A 22 -5.59 7.21 -5.67
CA THR A 22 -6.73 7.87 -4.99
C THR A 22 -8.03 7.76 -5.78
N SER A 23 -7.98 7.83 -7.11
CA SER A 23 -9.21 7.88 -7.96
C SER A 23 -9.45 6.59 -8.75
N ALA A 24 -8.42 5.77 -8.93
CA ALA A 24 -8.49 4.56 -9.74
C ALA A 24 -7.32 3.61 -9.42
N CYS A 25 -7.52 2.32 -9.59
CA CYS A 25 -6.40 1.40 -9.72
C CYS A 25 -5.85 1.42 -11.15
N LYS A 26 -4.54 1.21 -11.25
CA LYS A 26 -3.86 1.04 -12.55
C LYS A 26 -3.17 -0.31 -12.57
N ILE A 27 -3.39 -1.04 -13.62
CA ILE A 27 -2.77 -2.36 -13.85
C ILE A 27 -1.83 -2.24 -15.04
N ALA A 28 -0.62 -2.72 -14.88
CA ALA A 28 0.35 -2.78 -15.96
C ALA A 28 1.06 -4.15 -16.00
N VAL A 29 1.24 -4.69 -17.19
CA VAL A 29 2.04 -5.91 -17.39
C VAL A 29 3.31 -5.56 -18.15
N PHE A 30 4.43 -6.01 -17.61
CA PHE A 30 5.77 -5.74 -18.11
C PHE A 30 6.46 -7.02 -18.55
N ALA A 31 7.21 -6.96 -19.64
CA ALA A 31 8.19 -7.96 -19.99
C ALA A 31 9.41 -7.88 -19.04
N LYS A 32 10.29 -8.87 -19.12
CA LYS A 32 11.51 -8.94 -18.28
C LYS A 32 12.44 -7.72 -18.44
N ASP A 33 12.44 -7.13 -19.63
CA ASP A 33 13.25 -5.95 -19.98
C ASP A 33 12.63 -4.61 -19.58
N GLY A 34 11.47 -4.64 -18.88
CA GLY A 34 10.73 -3.45 -18.49
C GLY A 34 9.75 -2.92 -19.54
N THR A 35 9.69 -3.51 -20.74
CA THR A 35 8.73 -3.10 -21.78
C THR A 35 7.30 -3.33 -21.31
N VAL A 36 6.48 -2.28 -21.38
CA VAL A 36 5.03 -2.37 -21.09
C VAL A 36 4.33 -3.17 -22.18
N LYS A 37 3.63 -4.23 -21.82
CA LYS A 37 2.87 -5.10 -22.74
C LYS A 37 1.39 -4.72 -22.80
N ALA A 38 0.80 -4.39 -21.68
CA ALA A 38 -0.59 -3.95 -21.58
C ALA A 38 -0.81 -3.12 -20.33
N THR A 39 -1.80 -2.23 -20.38
CA THR A 39 -2.24 -1.42 -19.24
C THR A 39 -3.76 -1.31 -19.22
N GLY A 40 -4.32 -1.10 -18.06
CA GLY A 40 -5.73 -0.80 -17.85
C GLY A 40 -5.96 -0.09 -16.52
N THR A 41 -7.17 0.39 -16.32
CA THR A 41 -7.61 1.10 -15.12
C THR A 41 -8.96 0.55 -14.66
N GLY A 42 -9.19 0.63 -13.35
CA GLY A 42 -10.49 0.41 -12.74
C GLY A 42 -10.82 1.57 -11.81
N ASP A 43 -12.00 2.15 -11.93
CA ASP A 43 -12.39 3.35 -11.20
C ASP A 43 -13.14 3.00 -9.91
N TYR A 44 -13.01 3.84 -8.89
CA TYR A 44 -13.77 3.79 -7.64
C TYR A 44 -13.94 5.20 -7.07
N GLN A 45 -14.74 5.33 -6.03
CA GLN A 45 -15.15 6.64 -5.55
C GLN A 45 -14.41 7.07 -4.27
N VAL A 46 -14.32 8.38 -4.08
CA VAL A 46 -13.99 9.00 -2.80
C VAL A 46 -15.28 9.57 -2.22
N TYR A 47 -15.57 9.23 -0.96
CA TYR A 47 -16.73 9.69 -0.23
C TYR A 47 -16.34 10.83 0.71
N TYR A 48 -17.16 11.88 0.77
CA TYR A 48 -16.97 13.05 1.61
C TYR A 48 -18.16 13.24 2.54
N PRO A 49 -18.36 12.36 3.56
CA PRO A 49 -19.58 12.39 4.40
C PRO A 49 -19.70 13.63 5.26
N HIS A 50 -18.57 14.26 5.61
CA HIS A 50 -18.52 15.50 6.40
C HIS A 50 -17.39 16.41 5.88
N PRO A 51 -17.41 17.72 6.20
CA PRO A 51 -16.29 18.62 5.90
C PRO A 51 -14.98 18.09 6.52
N GLY A 52 -13.93 18.02 5.71
CA GLY A 52 -12.62 17.50 6.11
C GLY A 52 -12.51 15.97 6.18
N TRP A 53 -13.59 15.23 5.92
CA TRP A 53 -13.55 13.78 5.83
C TRP A 53 -13.38 13.34 4.38
N ALA A 54 -12.54 12.35 4.17
CA ALA A 54 -12.34 11.69 2.87
C ALA A 54 -12.16 10.19 3.09
N GLU A 55 -13.10 9.41 2.61
CA GLU A 55 -13.17 7.96 2.82
C GLU A 55 -13.26 7.19 1.53
N GLN A 56 -12.82 5.94 1.57
CA GLN A 56 -13.06 4.97 0.51
C GLN A 56 -13.49 3.63 1.08
N ASN A 57 -14.19 2.84 0.27
CA ASN A 57 -14.48 1.45 0.59
C ASN A 57 -13.38 0.55 -0.01
N PRO A 58 -12.58 -0.14 0.80
CA PRO A 58 -11.52 -1.02 0.29
C PRO A 58 -12.03 -2.18 -0.59
N GLU A 59 -13.28 -2.63 -0.40
CA GLU A 59 -13.86 -3.66 -1.27
C GLU A 59 -14.03 -3.16 -2.72
N GLU A 60 -14.33 -1.87 -2.92
CA GLU A 60 -14.40 -1.29 -4.27
C GLU A 60 -13.03 -1.28 -4.97
N TRP A 61 -11.93 -1.18 -4.21
CA TRP A 61 -10.58 -1.32 -4.78
C TRP A 61 -10.36 -2.74 -5.31
N TRP A 62 -10.78 -3.76 -4.51
CA TRP A 62 -10.67 -5.14 -4.94
C TRP A 62 -11.54 -5.45 -6.15
N GLU A 63 -12.78 -4.97 -6.17
CA GLU A 63 -13.70 -5.11 -7.31
C GLU A 63 -13.09 -4.48 -8.58
N ALA A 64 -12.54 -3.26 -8.47
CA ALA A 64 -11.89 -2.57 -9.58
C ALA A 64 -10.65 -3.32 -10.09
N VAL A 65 -9.85 -3.89 -9.20
CA VAL A 65 -8.70 -4.75 -9.56
C VAL A 65 -9.17 -6.00 -10.30
N CYS A 66 -10.19 -6.69 -9.78
CA CYS A 66 -10.75 -7.90 -10.40
C CYS A 66 -11.38 -7.64 -11.78
N ASP A 67 -11.96 -6.46 -11.99
CA ASP A 67 -12.49 -6.05 -13.29
C ASP A 67 -11.37 -5.65 -14.28
N ALA A 68 -10.34 -4.96 -13.80
CA ALA A 68 -9.28 -4.45 -14.67
C ALA A 68 -8.30 -5.54 -15.15
N ILE A 69 -7.92 -6.49 -14.31
CA ILE A 69 -6.93 -7.53 -14.65
C ILE A 69 -7.31 -8.33 -15.89
N PRO A 70 -8.51 -8.94 -15.99
CA PRO A 70 -8.89 -9.72 -17.17
C PRO A 70 -8.86 -8.88 -18.45
N ARG A 71 -9.29 -7.60 -18.38
CA ARG A 71 -9.24 -6.69 -19.53
C ARG A 71 -7.81 -6.43 -20.01
N VAL A 72 -6.88 -6.27 -19.08
CA VAL A 72 -5.45 -6.07 -19.39
C VAL A 72 -4.85 -7.33 -20.02
N LEU A 73 -5.13 -8.51 -19.46
CA LEU A 73 -4.64 -9.78 -19.99
C LEU A 73 -5.15 -10.01 -21.42
N VAL A 74 -6.45 -9.80 -21.67
CA VAL A 74 -7.05 -9.91 -23.01
C VAL A 74 -6.42 -8.90 -23.98
N LYS A 75 -6.32 -7.62 -23.58
CA LYS A 75 -5.72 -6.55 -24.40
C LYS A 75 -4.28 -6.85 -24.83
N GLY A 76 -3.51 -7.43 -23.89
CA GLY A 76 -2.11 -7.81 -24.13
C GLY A 76 -1.92 -9.15 -24.86
N ASN A 77 -3.00 -9.91 -25.06
CA ASN A 77 -2.96 -11.32 -25.47
C ASN A 77 -2.00 -12.13 -24.60
N ILE A 78 -2.19 -12.01 -23.27
CA ILE A 78 -1.33 -12.58 -22.21
C ILE A 78 -2.11 -13.67 -21.50
N SER A 79 -1.54 -14.88 -21.42
CA SER A 79 -2.08 -15.93 -20.55
C SER A 79 -1.76 -15.64 -19.08
N PRO A 80 -2.68 -15.89 -18.14
CA PRO A 80 -2.43 -15.72 -16.70
C PRO A 80 -1.15 -16.42 -16.22
N GLU A 81 -0.83 -17.58 -16.78
CA GLU A 81 0.34 -18.40 -16.43
C GLU A 81 1.68 -17.75 -16.86
N GLU A 82 1.63 -16.75 -17.75
CA GLU A 82 2.82 -15.98 -18.14
C GLU A 82 3.21 -14.94 -17.08
N ILE A 83 2.31 -14.58 -16.16
CA ILE A 83 2.60 -13.68 -15.04
C ILE A 83 3.38 -14.46 -13.97
N LYS A 84 4.62 -14.07 -13.72
CA LYS A 84 5.55 -14.76 -12.82
C LYS A 84 5.86 -14.00 -11.54
N GLY A 85 5.12 -12.95 -11.28
CA GLY A 85 5.19 -12.19 -10.04
C GLY A 85 4.33 -10.94 -10.12
N ILE A 86 3.80 -10.55 -8.97
CA ILE A 86 2.92 -9.41 -8.80
C ILE A 86 3.53 -8.48 -7.77
N GLY A 87 3.71 -7.20 -8.16
CA GLY A 87 4.04 -6.10 -7.28
C GLY A 87 2.83 -5.20 -7.09
N ILE A 88 2.64 -4.69 -5.89
CA ILE A 88 1.51 -3.84 -5.55
C ILE A 88 2.04 -2.58 -4.90
N ASP A 89 1.64 -1.44 -5.38
CA ASP A 89 1.79 -0.20 -4.66
C ASP A 89 0.43 0.45 -4.41
N GLY A 90 0.41 1.42 -3.51
CA GLY A 90 -0.86 2.06 -3.20
C GLY A 90 -0.72 3.34 -2.41
N GLN A 91 -1.81 4.11 -2.45
CA GLN A 91 -1.91 5.40 -1.79
C GLN A 91 -1.57 5.31 -0.30
N SER A 92 -1.02 6.39 0.21
CA SER A 92 -0.48 6.49 1.55
C SER A 92 -1.55 6.40 2.64
N TRP A 93 -1.18 5.77 3.72
CA TRP A 93 -1.69 5.98 5.07
C TRP A 93 -3.19 5.77 5.27
N SER A 94 -3.77 4.83 4.55
CA SER A 94 -5.10 4.30 4.86
C SER A 94 -5.07 3.63 6.24
N ALA A 95 -6.24 3.52 6.87
CA ALA A 95 -6.40 2.81 8.13
C ALA A 95 -7.50 1.77 7.99
N ILE A 96 -7.24 0.71 7.24
CA ILE A 96 -8.24 -0.31 6.91
C ILE A 96 -8.40 -1.24 8.09
N ALA A 97 -9.48 -1.09 8.85
CA ALA A 97 -9.83 -1.96 9.96
C ALA A 97 -10.45 -3.26 9.44
N VAL A 98 -9.79 -4.38 9.67
CA VAL A 98 -10.29 -5.71 9.29
C VAL A 98 -10.46 -6.60 10.51
N ASP A 99 -11.47 -7.49 10.48
CA ASP A 99 -11.67 -8.52 11.50
C ASP A 99 -10.77 -9.75 11.25
N LYS A 100 -10.92 -10.78 12.08
CA LYS A 100 -10.13 -12.03 11.99
C LYS A 100 -10.36 -12.81 10.69
N ASP A 101 -11.52 -12.63 10.09
CA ASP A 101 -11.89 -13.27 8.82
C ASP A 101 -11.49 -12.41 7.62
N GLY A 102 -10.94 -11.20 7.88
CA GLY A 102 -10.48 -10.26 6.87
C GLY A 102 -11.57 -9.39 6.27
N ASN A 103 -12.75 -9.36 6.90
CA ASN A 103 -13.83 -8.47 6.48
C ASN A 103 -13.50 -7.03 6.86
N VAL A 104 -13.71 -6.10 5.95
CA VAL A 104 -13.60 -4.66 6.21
C VAL A 104 -14.74 -4.22 7.13
N LEU A 105 -14.40 -3.56 8.23
CA LEU A 105 -15.36 -3.19 9.26
C LEU A 105 -16.02 -1.83 9.03
N THR A 106 -15.39 -0.95 8.27
CA THR A 106 -15.88 0.39 7.94
C THR A 106 -15.15 0.95 6.73
N ASN A 107 -15.69 1.98 6.09
CA ASN A 107 -14.92 2.76 5.12
C ASN A 107 -13.62 3.26 5.77
N THR A 108 -12.56 3.33 4.97
CA THR A 108 -11.26 3.77 5.46
C THR A 108 -11.04 5.26 5.18
N PRO A 109 -10.63 6.06 6.18
CA PRO A 109 -10.11 7.40 5.92
C PRO A 109 -8.82 7.29 5.12
N ILE A 110 -8.72 8.04 4.02
CA ILE A 110 -7.55 8.10 3.17
C ILE A 110 -6.63 9.27 3.54
N TRP A 111 -5.53 9.47 2.81
CA TRP A 111 -4.51 10.49 3.12
C TRP A 111 -5.02 11.94 3.13
N MET A 112 -6.12 12.24 2.43
CA MET A 112 -6.74 13.59 2.40
C MET A 112 -7.62 13.86 3.64
N ASP A 113 -7.88 12.86 4.47
CA ASP A 113 -8.76 12.97 5.62
C ASP A 113 -8.12 13.75 6.77
N THR A 114 -8.85 14.71 7.33
CA THR A 114 -8.37 15.58 8.40
C THR A 114 -9.16 15.44 9.71
N ARG A 115 -10.04 14.41 9.83
CA ARG A 115 -10.90 14.22 11.01
C ARG A 115 -10.14 14.06 12.35
N ALA A 116 -8.89 13.65 12.30
CA ALA A 116 -8.09 13.37 13.47
C ALA A 116 -7.15 14.54 13.87
N THR A 117 -7.44 15.78 13.42
CA THR A 117 -6.60 16.96 13.70
C THR A 117 -6.42 17.20 15.21
N ASP A 118 -7.52 17.23 15.97
CA ASP A 118 -7.48 17.45 17.42
C ASP A 118 -6.67 16.38 18.16
N ILE A 119 -6.74 15.13 17.67
CA ILE A 119 -5.94 14.01 18.19
C ILE A 119 -4.45 14.26 17.97
N CYS A 120 -4.08 14.75 16.79
CA CYS A 120 -2.69 15.07 16.50
C CYS A 120 -2.16 16.19 17.39
N GLU A 121 -2.94 17.22 17.64
CA GLU A 121 -2.58 18.31 18.55
C GLU A 121 -2.34 17.78 19.96
N GLU A 122 -3.30 17.02 20.50
CA GLU A 122 -3.21 16.40 21.83
C GLU A 122 -1.96 15.53 22.00
N PHE A 123 -1.70 14.62 21.05
CA PHE A 123 -0.57 13.69 21.19
C PHE A 123 0.79 14.35 20.87
N ASN A 124 0.84 15.38 20.04
CA ASN A 124 2.02 16.22 19.86
C ASN A 124 2.39 16.97 21.14
N GLU A 125 1.40 17.40 21.94
CA GLU A 125 1.65 18.01 23.25
C GLU A 125 2.04 16.96 24.30
N LYS A 126 1.34 15.81 24.33
CA LYS A 126 1.53 14.77 25.35
C LYS A 126 2.85 14.02 25.22
N ILE A 127 3.23 13.60 24.03
CA ILE A 127 4.44 12.79 23.76
C ILE A 127 5.64 13.68 23.43
N GLY A 128 5.42 14.78 22.73
CA GLY A 128 6.44 15.70 22.22
C GLY A 128 6.76 15.42 20.75
N LYS A 129 6.73 16.48 19.92
CA LYS A 129 6.97 16.41 18.49
C LYS A 129 8.34 15.82 18.15
N ASP A 130 9.36 16.21 18.89
CA ASP A 130 10.74 15.77 18.65
C ASP A 130 10.89 14.26 18.92
N LYS A 131 10.31 13.76 20.00
CA LYS A 131 10.34 12.32 20.32
C LYS A 131 9.67 11.48 19.24
N ILE A 132 8.51 11.93 18.76
CA ILE A 132 7.81 11.26 17.65
C ILE A 132 8.67 11.27 16.39
N PHE A 133 9.22 12.42 16.03
CA PHE A 133 10.05 12.59 14.84
C PHE A 133 11.33 11.75 14.90
N GLU A 134 12.02 11.72 16.04
CA GLU A 134 13.26 10.94 16.23
C GLU A 134 13.06 9.44 16.02
N LEU A 135 11.88 8.91 16.34
CA LEU A 135 11.58 7.50 16.15
C LEU A 135 11.25 7.16 14.70
N CYS A 136 10.28 7.86 14.12
CA CYS A 136 9.69 7.49 12.84
C CYS A 136 10.07 8.40 11.65
N GLY A 137 10.81 9.50 11.91
CA GLY A 137 11.21 10.46 10.87
C GLY A 137 10.09 11.35 10.34
N ASN A 138 8.92 11.37 11.01
CA ASN A 138 7.74 12.09 10.56
C ASN A 138 7.06 12.84 11.71
N SER A 139 6.43 13.98 11.37
CA SER A 139 5.53 14.70 12.27
C SER A 139 4.16 14.03 12.31
N LEU A 140 3.54 13.94 13.48
CA LEU A 140 2.19 13.43 13.61
C LEU A 140 1.19 14.41 12.98
N GLN A 141 0.49 13.97 11.96
CA GLN A 141 -0.51 14.73 11.22
C GLN A 141 -1.75 13.86 10.96
N PRO A 142 -2.94 14.46 10.72
CA PRO A 142 -4.20 13.72 10.56
C PRO A 142 -4.26 12.83 9.32
N SER A 143 -3.45 13.12 8.29
CA SER A 143 -3.33 12.28 7.09
C SER A 143 -2.76 10.89 7.37
N TYR A 144 -1.99 10.72 8.45
CA TYR A 144 -1.30 9.48 8.78
C TYR A 144 -2.18 8.48 9.54
N THR A 145 -1.80 7.21 9.46
CA THR A 145 -2.59 6.08 9.99
C THR A 145 -2.73 6.09 11.50
N THR A 146 -1.69 6.49 12.25
CA THR A 146 -1.72 6.50 13.72
C THR A 146 -2.89 7.28 14.30
N ALA A 147 -3.10 8.52 13.83
CA ALA A 147 -4.18 9.36 14.33
C ALA A 147 -5.57 8.78 14.00
N LYS A 148 -5.70 8.09 12.86
CA LYS A 148 -6.94 7.42 12.44
C LYS A 148 -7.27 6.20 13.31
N ILE A 149 -6.27 5.44 13.75
CA ILE A 149 -6.45 4.33 14.71
C ILE A 149 -7.02 4.86 16.03
N ILE A 150 -6.45 5.95 16.55
CA ILE A 150 -6.93 6.59 17.78
C ILE A 150 -8.34 7.15 17.58
N TRP A 151 -8.61 7.70 16.39
CA TRP A 151 -9.95 8.19 16.06
C TRP A 151 -10.99 7.06 16.08
N TYR A 152 -10.67 5.87 15.53
CA TYR A 152 -11.54 4.69 15.61
C TYR A 152 -11.79 4.29 17.07
N GLN A 153 -10.75 4.23 17.89
CA GLN A 153 -10.88 3.90 19.29
C GLN A 153 -11.87 4.81 20.03
N ARG A 154 -11.87 6.10 19.71
CA ARG A 154 -12.70 7.10 20.38
C ARG A 154 -14.11 7.23 19.82
N ASN A 155 -14.24 7.13 18.50
CA ASN A 155 -15.50 7.47 17.81
C ASN A 155 -16.23 6.26 17.26
N LEU A 156 -15.55 5.14 17.04
CA LEU A 156 -16.12 3.87 16.59
C LEU A 156 -15.65 2.71 17.48
N PRO A 157 -15.94 2.75 18.79
CA PRO A 157 -15.40 1.74 19.73
C PRO A 157 -15.82 0.32 19.40
N GLU A 158 -16.99 0.11 18.79
CA GLU A 158 -17.47 -1.21 18.35
C GLU A 158 -16.65 -1.75 17.15
N VAL A 159 -16.24 -0.87 16.22
CA VAL A 159 -15.35 -1.21 15.11
C VAL A 159 -13.98 -1.53 15.66
N TYR A 160 -13.43 -0.64 16.51
CA TYR A 160 -12.13 -0.83 17.11
C TYR A 160 -12.02 -2.14 17.90
N ALA A 161 -13.04 -2.48 18.68
CA ALA A 161 -13.06 -3.72 19.46
C ALA A 161 -13.10 -5.01 18.62
N LYS A 162 -13.60 -4.94 17.39
CA LYS A 162 -13.64 -6.05 16.43
C LYS A 162 -12.41 -6.09 15.53
N THR A 163 -11.64 -5.01 15.49
CA THR A 163 -10.47 -4.92 14.61
C THR A 163 -9.39 -5.91 15.04
N TYR A 164 -9.03 -6.77 14.12
CA TYR A 164 -7.93 -7.72 14.27
C TYR A 164 -6.62 -7.13 13.77
N LYS A 165 -6.64 -6.51 12.57
CA LYS A 165 -5.49 -5.82 11.98
C LYS A 165 -5.91 -4.51 11.32
N ILE A 166 -4.96 -3.58 11.26
CA ILE A 166 -5.04 -2.36 10.44
C ILE A 166 -4.13 -2.55 9.24
N LEU A 167 -4.70 -2.50 8.04
CA LEU A 167 -3.99 -2.65 6.78
C LEU A 167 -3.84 -1.31 6.05
N GLN A 168 -2.87 -1.26 5.13
CA GLN A 168 -2.71 -0.18 4.16
C GLN A 168 -3.32 -0.59 2.81
N SER A 169 -3.40 0.32 1.85
CA SER A 169 -4.03 0.07 0.56
C SER A 169 -3.39 -1.10 -0.22
N ASN A 170 -2.06 -1.09 -0.37
CA ASN A 170 -1.32 -2.17 -1.03
C ASN A 170 -1.40 -3.47 -0.23
N SER A 171 -1.25 -3.42 1.10
CA SER A 171 -1.31 -4.62 1.93
C SER A 171 -2.70 -5.27 1.97
N TYR A 172 -3.76 -4.47 1.83
CA TYR A 172 -5.11 -5.02 1.68
C TYR A 172 -5.28 -5.81 0.38
N ILE A 173 -4.80 -5.29 -0.75
CA ILE A 173 -4.84 -6.03 -2.02
C ILE A 173 -3.92 -7.26 -1.98
N ALA A 174 -2.75 -7.15 -1.35
CA ALA A 174 -1.87 -8.30 -1.11
C ALA A 174 -2.58 -9.38 -0.27
N TYR A 175 -3.30 -8.98 0.78
CA TYR A 175 -4.14 -9.89 1.58
C TYR A 175 -5.25 -10.55 0.74
N LYS A 176 -5.98 -9.80 -0.07
CA LYS A 176 -7.02 -10.35 -0.96
C LYS A 176 -6.46 -11.39 -1.92
N LEU A 177 -5.24 -11.17 -2.43
CA LEU A 177 -4.57 -12.10 -3.35
C LEU A 177 -4.04 -13.35 -2.63
N THR A 178 -3.46 -13.21 -1.43
CA THR A 178 -2.68 -14.28 -0.79
C THR A 178 -3.33 -14.89 0.46
N GLY A 179 -4.16 -14.12 1.15
CA GLY A 179 -4.67 -14.43 2.48
C GLY A 179 -3.70 -14.03 3.61
N VAL A 180 -2.55 -13.39 3.31
CA VAL A 180 -1.55 -12.99 4.31
C VAL A 180 -1.65 -11.49 4.60
N MET A 181 -1.85 -11.14 5.86
CA MET A 181 -1.90 -9.74 6.32
C MET A 181 -0.49 -9.25 6.65
N THR A 182 0.01 -8.30 5.88
CA THR A 182 1.37 -7.79 5.98
C THR A 182 1.42 -6.27 6.05
N GLN A 183 2.57 -5.76 6.45
CA GLN A 183 2.97 -4.37 6.31
C GLN A 183 4.31 -4.33 5.59
N ASP A 184 4.48 -3.43 4.64
CA ASP A 184 5.77 -3.16 4.01
C ASP A 184 6.54 -2.05 4.71
N LEU A 185 7.86 -2.05 4.55
CA LEU A 185 8.73 -1.04 5.18
C LEU A 185 8.42 0.38 4.72
N SER A 186 8.04 0.59 3.45
CA SER A 186 7.86 1.93 2.90
C SER A 186 6.58 2.62 3.38
N GLN A 187 5.53 1.87 3.70
CA GLN A 187 4.32 2.41 4.33
C GLN A 187 4.44 2.48 5.86
N GLY A 188 5.40 1.75 6.44
CA GLY A 188 5.61 1.70 7.89
C GLY A 188 5.78 3.07 8.54
N TYR A 189 6.48 4.01 7.89
CA TYR A 189 6.70 5.35 8.43
C TYR A 189 5.41 6.19 8.59
N GLY A 190 4.31 5.80 8.01
CA GLY A 190 2.98 6.39 8.23
C GLY A 190 2.35 5.99 9.55
N LEU A 191 3.00 5.11 10.32
CA LEU A 191 2.64 4.69 11.66
C LEU A 191 3.73 5.18 12.64
N HIS A 192 3.40 6.14 13.49
CA HIS A 192 4.36 6.83 14.36
C HIS A 192 4.91 5.97 15.52
N CYS A 193 4.62 4.68 15.51
CA CYS A 193 5.27 3.64 16.30
C CYS A 193 6.25 2.79 15.47
N PHE A 194 6.50 3.12 14.21
CA PHE A 194 7.52 2.48 13.39
C PHE A 194 8.90 3.04 13.73
N ASP A 195 9.82 2.19 14.19
CA ASP A 195 11.20 2.58 14.41
C ASP A 195 11.98 2.47 13.09
N MET A 196 12.30 3.59 12.50
CA MET A 196 13.03 3.67 11.22
C MET A 196 14.45 3.08 11.28
N ARG A 197 15.06 2.98 12.46
CA ARG A 197 16.42 2.46 12.62
C ARG A 197 16.46 0.94 12.59
N THR A 198 15.43 0.32 13.17
CA THR A 198 15.32 -1.15 13.26
C THR A 198 14.40 -1.75 12.20
N GLY A 199 13.49 -0.95 11.62
CA GLY A 199 12.47 -1.42 10.70
C GLY A 199 11.39 -2.26 11.40
N THR A 200 11.13 -2.01 12.69
CA THR A 200 10.19 -2.77 13.51
C THR A 200 9.18 -1.87 14.22
N TRP A 201 8.12 -2.47 14.76
CA TRP A 201 7.18 -1.74 15.62
C TRP A 201 7.79 -1.50 17.00
N ASN A 202 7.67 -0.28 17.49
CA ASN A 202 8.05 0.10 18.85
C ASN A 202 6.83 -0.02 19.77
N GLU A 203 6.83 -1.04 20.64
CA GLU A 203 5.70 -1.34 21.54
C GLU A 203 5.45 -0.23 22.57
N GLU A 204 6.51 0.40 23.09
CA GLU A 204 6.39 1.50 24.05
C GLU A 204 5.66 2.68 23.41
N MET A 205 6.01 3.02 22.17
CA MET A 205 5.36 4.10 21.45
C MET A 205 3.90 3.75 21.08
N CYS A 206 3.59 2.50 20.73
CA CYS A 206 2.21 2.06 20.57
C CYS A 206 1.39 2.29 21.86
N GLN A 207 1.95 1.94 22.99
CA GLN A 207 1.31 2.14 24.31
C GLN A 207 1.14 3.64 24.64
N GLU A 208 2.11 4.49 24.32
CA GLU A 208 1.98 5.94 24.49
C GLU A 208 0.85 6.53 23.64
N PHE A 209 0.64 6.01 22.42
CA PHE A 209 -0.51 6.33 21.58
C PHE A 209 -1.81 5.68 22.05
N GLY A 210 -1.76 4.72 22.96
CA GLY A 210 -2.94 4.09 23.57
C GLY A 210 -3.54 2.93 22.77
N PHE A 211 -2.77 2.26 21.92
CA PHE A 211 -3.20 1.03 21.23
C PHE A 211 -2.14 -0.06 21.30
N SER A 212 -2.54 -1.31 21.02
CA SER A 212 -1.62 -2.46 21.01
C SER A 212 -0.92 -2.61 19.66
N SER A 213 0.38 -2.94 19.68
CA SER A 213 1.13 -3.34 18.48
C SER A 213 0.55 -4.59 17.80
N GLU A 214 -0.26 -5.38 18.51
CA GLU A 214 -0.97 -6.53 17.93
C GLU A 214 -1.97 -6.15 16.82
N LEU A 215 -2.43 -4.89 16.78
CA LEU A 215 -3.25 -4.36 15.68
C LEU A 215 -2.46 -4.21 14.37
N LEU A 216 -1.13 -4.22 14.45
CA LEU A 216 -0.27 -3.99 13.30
C LEU A 216 0.19 -5.33 12.72
N PRO A 217 0.21 -5.46 11.38
CA PRO A 217 0.71 -6.66 10.72
C PRO A 217 2.23 -6.81 10.88
N GLU A 218 2.75 -7.99 10.57
CA GLU A 218 4.18 -8.23 10.45
C GLU A 218 4.78 -7.40 9.32
N ILE A 219 5.99 -6.85 9.56
CA ILE A 219 6.69 -6.01 8.61
C ILE A 219 7.57 -6.85 7.68
N HIS A 220 7.47 -6.59 6.39
CA HIS A 220 8.26 -7.24 5.34
C HIS A 220 9.00 -6.22 4.48
N ALA A 221 10.11 -6.63 3.88
CA ALA A 221 10.77 -5.85 2.85
C ALA A 221 9.85 -5.73 1.62
N CYS A 222 9.84 -4.57 0.96
CA CYS A 222 8.91 -4.31 -0.16
C CYS A 222 8.97 -5.34 -1.29
N HIS A 223 10.13 -5.95 -1.51
CA HIS A 223 10.37 -6.97 -2.55
C HIS A 223 10.23 -8.41 -2.06
N GLU A 224 9.97 -8.61 -0.78
CA GLU A 224 9.82 -9.94 -0.19
C GLU A 224 8.54 -10.61 -0.67
N VAL A 225 8.64 -11.86 -1.10
CA VAL A 225 7.47 -12.67 -1.47
C VAL A 225 6.75 -13.08 -0.19
N ILE A 226 5.53 -12.57 -0.01
CA ILE A 226 4.71 -12.80 1.18
C ILE A 226 3.73 -13.96 1.03
N GLY A 227 3.54 -14.45 -0.18
CA GLY A 227 2.62 -15.53 -0.51
C GLY A 227 2.40 -15.66 -2.00
N GLU A 228 1.43 -16.46 -2.36
CA GLU A 228 1.03 -16.74 -3.73
C GLU A 228 -0.46 -16.46 -3.92
N VAL A 229 -0.87 -16.18 -5.14
CA VAL A 229 -2.30 -16.03 -5.48
C VAL A 229 -3.03 -17.29 -5.10
N ASN A 230 -4.00 -17.17 -4.19
CA ASN A 230 -4.80 -18.30 -3.72
C ASN A 230 -5.94 -18.62 -4.70
N GLU A 231 -6.58 -19.80 -4.52
CA GLU A 231 -7.66 -20.28 -5.39
C GLU A 231 -8.82 -19.28 -5.51
N LYS A 232 -9.22 -18.62 -4.40
CA LYS A 232 -10.32 -17.65 -4.40
C LYS A 232 -9.94 -16.43 -5.25
N ALA A 233 -8.77 -15.86 -5.01
CA ALA A 233 -8.27 -14.70 -5.75
C ALA A 233 -8.08 -15.02 -7.24
N ALA A 234 -7.59 -16.20 -7.58
CA ALA A 234 -7.45 -16.65 -8.97
C ALA A 234 -8.82 -16.66 -9.69
N ARG A 235 -9.86 -17.16 -9.05
CA ARG A 235 -11.23 -17.15 -9.62
C ARG A 235 -11.80 -15.75 -9.78
N GLU A 236 -11.54 -14.85 -8.82
CA GLU A 236 -12.09 -13.49 -8.82
C GLU A 236 -11.35 -12.56 -9.80
N SER A 237 -10.02 -12.65 -9.85
CA SER A 237 -9.18 -11.73 -10.61
C SER A 237 -8.78 -12.23 -12.01
N GLY A 238 -8.93 -13.54 -12.27
CA GLY A 238 -8.45 -14.17 -13.50
C GLY A 238 -6.93 -14.37 -13.58
N LEU A 239 -6.21 -14.18 -12.48
CA LEU A 239 -4.79 -14.54 -12.35
C LEU A 239 -4.60 -16.05 -12.18
N ALA A 240 -3.41 -16.55 -12.47
CA ALA A 240 -3.08 -17.94 -12.20
C ALA A 240 -2.83 -18.15 -10.70
N GLU A 241 -3.46 -19.19 -10.13
CA GLU A 241 -3.14 -19.67 -8.79
C GLU A 241 -1.64 -20.01 -8.68
N GLY A 242 -1.03 -19.75 -7.53
CA GLY A 242 0.40 -19.98 -7.29
C GLY A 242 1.31 -18.88 -7.84
N THR A 243 0.77 -17.79 -8.40
CA THR A 243 1.62 -16.65 -8.82
C THR A 243 2.16 -15.91 -7.60
N PRO A 244 3.50 -15.75 -7.44
CA PRO A 244 4.09 -15.06 -6.30
C PRO A 244 3.66 -13.58 -6.20
N VAL A 245 3.40 -13.13 -4.98
CA VAL A 245 3.03 -11.75 -4.63
C VAL A 245 4.04 -11.20 -3.63
N VAL A 246 4.56 -9.99 -3.89
CA VAL A 246 5.46 -9.32 -2.94
C VAL A 246 4.68 -8.38 -2.01
N ALA A 247 5.28 -8.00 -0.88
CA ALA A 247 4.69 -7.08 0.10
C ALA A 247 4.28 -5.74 -0.52
N GLY A 248 5.02 -5.30 -1.55
CA GLY A 248 4.72 -4.07 -2.27
C GLY A 248 5.19 -2.83 -1.54
N GLY A 249 4.55 -1.68 -1.79
CA GLY A 249 5.03 -0.45 -1.19
C GLY A 249 4.12 0.75 -1.35
N LEU A 250 4.61 1.87 -0.82
CA LEU A 250 4.01 3.19 -0.96
C LEU A 250 4.12 3.68 -2.41
N ASP A 251 3.04 4.19 -2.99
CA ASP A 251 2.97 4.72 -4.36
C ASP A 251 4.08 5.75 -4.65
N ALA A 252 4.28 6.71 -3.76
CA ALA A 252 5.33 7.73 -3.91
C ALA A 252 6.75 7.12 -3.94
N ALA A 253 7.03 6.12 -3.09
CA ALA A 253 8.33 5.45 -3.06
C ALA A 253 8.54 4.57 -4.29
N CYS A 254 7.51 3.81 -4.70
CA CYS A 254 7.54 2.99 -5.90
C CYS A 254 7.66 3.84 -7.17
N GLY A 255 6.95 4.98 -7.25
CA GLY A 255 7.05 5.93 -8.34
C GLY A 255 8.45 6.56 -8.44
N THR A 256 9.05 6.93 -7.31
CA THR A 256 10.42 7.45 -7.24
C THR A 256 11.44 6.43 -7.74
N LEU A 257 11.33 5.18 -7.29
CA LEU A 257 12.16 4.07 -7.76
C LEU A 257 11.93 3.80 -9.26
N GLY A 258 10.66 3.79 -9.69
CA GLY A 258 10.27 3.58 -11.09
C GLY A 258 10.77 4.67 -12.04
N ALA A 259 10.96 5.91 -11.54
CA ALA A 259 11.59 7.00 -12.26
C ALA A 259 13.13 6.89 -12.34
N GLY A 260 13.71 5.87 -11.70
CA GLY A 260 15.16 5.63 -11.71
C GLY A 260 15.94 6.45 -10.69
N VAL A 261 15.29 7.05 -9.69
CA VAL A 261 15.93 7.81 -8.61
C VAL A 261 16.48 6.81 -7.59
N ILE A 262 17.75 6.44 -7.75
CA ILE A 262 18.44 5.42 -6.96
C ILE A 262 19.80 5.86 -6.41
N HIS A 263 20.29 7.01 -6.84
CA HIS A 263 21.58 7.55 -6.36
C HIS A 263 21.38 8.80 -5.51
N SER A 264 22.24 8.99 -4.52
CA SER A 264 22.20 10.15 -3.63
C SER A 264 22.23 11.46 -4.42
N GLY A 265 21.27 12.35 -4.14
CA GLY A 265 21.12 13.64 -4.80
C GLY A 265 20.20 13.63 -6.02
N GLU A 266 19.81 12.47 -6.53
CA GLU A 266 18.79 12.39 -7.58
C GLU A 266 17.42 12.75 -7.02
N THR A 267 16.62 13.42 -7.82
CA THR A 267 15.30 13.93 -7.42
C THR A 267 14.24 13.54 -8.43
N GLN A 268 13.00 13.41 -7.95
CA GLN A 268 11.82 13.26 -8.76
C GLN A 268 10.76 14.25 -8.28
N GLU A 269 10.09 14.90 -9.22
CA GLU A 269 8.87 15.65 -8.97
C GLU A 269 7.67 14.77 -9.36
N GLN A 270 6.72 14.64 -8.45
CA GLN A 270 5.45 13.97 -8.69
C GLN A 270 4.36 15.01 -8.88
N GLY A 271 3.70 15.00 -10.04
CA GLY A 271 2.50 15.77 -10.30
C GLY A 271 1.27 14.86 -10.32
N GLY A 272 0.22 15.22 -9.55
CA GLY A 272 -1.02 14.46 -9.46
C GLY A 272 -2.06 15.24 -8.68
N GLN A 273 -2.86 14.56 -7.86
CA GLN A 273 -3.79 15.19 -6.89
C GLN A 273 -3.03 16.06 -5.87
N ALA A 274 -1.81 15.66 -5.52
CA ALA A 274 -0.87 16.47 -4.76
C ALA A 274 0.43 16.61 -5.54
N GLY A 275 1.15 17.74 -5.34
CA GLY A 275 2.52 17.89 -5.76
C GLY A 275 3.46 17.36 -4.68
N GLY A 276 4.50 16.65 -5.06
CA GLY A 276 5.52 16.15 -4.15
C GLY A 276 6.89 16.13 -4.83
N MET A 277 7.93 16.36 -4.04
CA MET A 277 9.30 16.21 -4.50
C MET A 277 10.00 15.17 -3.63
N SER A 278 10.59 14.17 -4.26
CA SER A 278 11.40 13.15 -3.61
C SER A 278 12.87 13.33 -3.95
N ILE A 279 13.74 13.08 -2.97
CA ILE A 279 15.18 13.07 -3.14
C ILE A 279 15.75 11.78 -2.57
N CYS A 280 16.61 11.12 -3.33
CA CYS A 280 17.38 9.99 -2.82
C CYS A 280 18.53 10.51 -1.95
N THR A 281 18.59 10.06 -0.70
CA THR A 281 19.67 10.42 0.23
C THR A 281 20.02 9.22 1.10
N CYS A 282 21.27 9.11 1.50
CA CYS A 282 21.72 8.16 2.52
C CYS A 282 21.74 8.77 3.93
N LEU A 283 21.26 10.00 4.09
CA LEU A 283 21.19 10.68 5.39
C LEU A 283 19.78 10.56 5.96
N LEU A 284 19.65 10.00 7.16
CA LEU A 284 18.40 9.93 7.91
C LEU A 284 17.96 11.30 8.50
N TYR A 285 18.75 12.36 8.30
CA TYR A 285 18.54 13.67 8.90
C TYR A 285 18.51 14.74 7.81
N THR A 286 17.39 14.92 7.19
CA THR A 286 17.07 16.16 6.49
C THR A 286 15.85 16.77 7.17
N SER A 287 16.07 17.33 8.35
CA SER A 287 15.19 18.38 8.85
C SER A 287 15.65 19.69 8.21
N PRO A 288 14.74 20.51 7.66
CA PRO A 288 15.07 21.85 7.23
C PRO A 288 15.49 22.72 8.42
#